data_ede25d4e09de189663caeae93c7be435
#
_entry.id   ede25d4e09de189663caeae93c7be435
#
_cell.length_a   1.000
_cell.length_b   1.000
_cell.length_c   1.000
_cell.angle_alpha   90.00
_cell.angle_beta   90.00
_cell.angle_gamma   90.00
#
_symmetry.space_group_name_H-M   'P 1'
#
loop_
_entity.id
_entity.type
_entity.pdbx_description
1 polymer ?
#
loop_
_entity_poly.entity_id
_entity_poly.type
_entity_poly.pdbx_seq_one_letter_code
_entity_poly.pdbx_strand_id
1 'polypeptide(L)'
;MSSLGFRWSLGALVAVLSLAPAVHGQAATTARRVEARDTSLAATVRRLSEPGGFFDSDNLISNETSYLHVVNRLRDLGVTGGAYIGVGPDQNYSYIAAIRPSIAFMIDIRRDNALQHLKYKALFARSRNRMEFLCRLMGRPLPPDIDRWDRQPIGAILAWLDSARVDPAAAARERRETLALVESYGVPLDTRDRETILRFHEEFMREGLELRFSSFRRSNSGMYPSLRTLITERDLAGEMSSYLASEEAWRFVHDLHARNRIIPVVGNLAGEHAFPALASELRARRLRVSALYTSNAEMYIWRDGLFPKFANTVVTLPFDERAVIIRSYFDRSGTRHPLAVSGHFSVQLLQRAGDFVRRWRAGDLRTYWDVVSLDAR
;
A
#
# COMPACT_ATOMS: atom_id res chain seq x y z
N MET A 1 -8.86 -97.46 -48.24
CA MET A 1 -7.74 -97.70 -49.18
C MET A 1 -6.64 -96.73 -48.79
N SER A 2 -5.57 -97.31 -48.25
CA SER A 2 -4.15 -97.05 -48.49
C SER A 2 -3.66 -95.62 -48.11
N SER A 3 -2.85 -95.44 -47.24
CA SER A 3 -1.61 -95.98 -46.63
C SER A 3 -0.48 -94.97 -46.72
N LEU A 4 0.35 -95.01 -45.72
CA LEU A 4 1.79 -94.54 -45.59
C LEU A 4 1.99 -93.03 -45.38
N GLY A 5 2.51 -92.54 -44.35
CA GLY A 5 3.59 -93.05 -43.51
C GLY A 5 4.96 -92.62 -44.02
N PHE A 6 5.51 -91.52 -43.46
CA PHE A 6 6.97 -91.43 -43.40
C PHE A 6 7.48 -90.44 -42.28
N ARG A 7 8.24 -90.96 -41.35
CA ARG A 7 9.02 -90.31 -40.36
C ARG A 7 10.39 -89.90 -40.96
N TRP A 8 10.99 -88.80 -40.52
CA TRP A 8 12.44 -88.56 -40.33
C TRP A 8 12.60 -87.23 -39.57
N SER A 9 13.03 -87.18 -38.37
CA SER A 9 14.33 -87.09 -37.73
C SER A 9 14.91 -85.66 -37.70
N LEU A 10 14.99 -85.19 -36.47
CA LEU A 10 15.98 -84.24 -35.80
C LEU A 10 17.02 -83.57 -36.68
N GLY A 11 17.04 -82.26 -36.55
CA GLY A 11 18.18 -81.41 -36.77
C GLY A 11 18.10 -80.18 -35.88
N ALA A 12 18.79 -80.21 -34.71
CA ALA A 12 18.89 -79.06 -33.80
C ALA A 12 19.85 -78.09 -34.39
N LEU A 13 19.37 -76.90 -34.72
CA LEU A 13 20.21 -75.75 -35.05
C LEU A 13 20.15 -74.78 -33.87
N VAL A 14 21.25 -74.70 -33.13
CA VAL A 14 21.48 -73.73 -32.05
C VAL A 14 21.84 -72.40 -32.71
N ALA A 15 20.88 -71.45 -32.72
CA ALA A 15 21.16 -70.08 -33.09
C ALA A 15 21.59 -69.34 -31.83
N VAL A 16 22.83 -68.96 -31.72
CA VAL A 16 23.36 -68.06 -30.70
C VAL A 16 22.93 -66.67 -31.08
N LEU A 17 21.92 -66.15 -30.39
CA LEU A 17 21.50 -64.74 -30.44
C LEU A 17 22.41 -63.94 -29.51
N SER A 18 23.31 -63.18 -30.09
CA SER A 18 24.10 -62.15 -29.39
C SER A 18 23.18 -61.01 -28.97
N LEU A 19 22.81 -60.93 -27.70
CA LEU A 19 22.16 -59.76 -27.07
C LEU A 19 23.18 -58.66 -26.88
N ALA A 20 23.11 -57.64 -27.74
CA ALA A 20 23.78 -56.35 -27.46
C ALA A 20 22.97 -55.57 -26.41
N PRO A 21 23.58 -55.01 -25.36
CA PRO A 21 22.84 -54.22 -24.41
C PRO A 21 22.46 -52.86 -25.04
N ALA A 22 21.14 -52.62 -25.19
CA ALA A 22 20.62 -51.33 -25.53
C ALA A 22 20.86 -50.37 -24.34
N VAL A 23 21.85 -49.49 -24.48
CA VAL A 23 22.06 -48.37 -23.58
C VAL A 23 20.92 -47.40 -23.80
N HIS A 24 19.90 -47.50 -22.95
CA HIS A 24 18.88 -46.48 -22.83
C HIS A 24 19.51 -45.30 -22.09
N GLY A 25 20.02 -44.33 -22.83
CA GLY A 25 20.34 -43.02 -22.33
C GLY A 25 19.04 -42.40 -21.79
N GLN A 26 18.79 -42.53 -20.49
CA GLN A 26 17.84 -41.67 -19.77
C GLN A 26 18.37 -40.26 -19.86
N ALA A 27 17.86 -39.47 -20.79
CA ALA A 27 17.94 -38.02 -20.71
C ALA A 27 17.21 -37.61 -19.44
N ALA A 28 18.00 -37.40 -18.36
CA ALA A 28 17.49 -36.78 -17.14
C ALA A 28 17.06 -35.37 -17.50
N THR A 29 15.79 -35.20 -17.80
CA THR A 29 15.11 -33.92 -17.83
C THR A 29 15.08 -33.45 -16.39
N THR A 30 16.11 -32.70 -15.98
CA THR A 30 16.10 -31.91 -14.76
C THR A 30 15.02 -30.84 -14.94
N ALA A 31 13.79 -31.21 -14.70
CA ALA A 31 12.70 -30.28 -14.48
C ALA A 31 13.14 -29.43 -13.29
N ARG A 32 13.62 -28.22 -13.58
CA ARG A 32 13.93 -27.18 -12.59
C ARG A 32 12.64 -26.98 -11.80
N ARG A 33 12.57 -27.57 -10.61
CA ARG A 33 11.48 -27.37 -9.66
C ARG A 33 11.46 -25.88 -9.41
N VAL A 34 10.53 -25.15 -10.03
CA VAL A 34 10.29 -23.75 -9.72
C VAL A 34 9.81 -23.77 -8.28
N GLU A 35 10.72 -23.43 -7.35
CA GLU A 35 10.38 -23.28 -5.94
C GLU A 35 9.17 -22.36 -5.86
N ALA A 36 8.12 -22.81 -5.19
CA ALA A 36 6.92 -22.01 -4.98
C ALA A 36 7.34 -20.74 -4.26
N ARG A 37 7.08 -19.58 -4.89
CA ARG A 37 7.45 -18.26 -4.36
C ARG A 37 6.80 -18.06 -2.99
N ASP A 38 7.61 -17.78 -1.95
CA ASP A 38 7.10 -17.41 -0.63
C ASP A 38 6.34 -16.07 -0.74
N THR A 39 5.03 -16.13 -0.51
CA THR A 39 4.11 -14.99 -0.57
C THR A 39 3.73 -14.46 0.81
N SER A 40 4.41 -14.91 1.89
CA SER A 40 4.21 -14.35 3.22
C SER A 40 4.45 -12.84 3.23
N LEU A 41 3.85 -12.14 4.19
CA LEU A 41 4.03 -10.69 4.34
C LEU A 41 5.52 -10.36 4.45
N ALA A 42 6.24 -11.02 5.35
CA ALA A 42 7.66 -10.76 5.60
C ALA A 42 8.54 -10.98 4.36
N ALA A 43 8.33 -12.09 3.64
CA ALA A 43 9.07 -12.39 2.42
C ALA A 43 8.76 -11.36 1.31
N THR A 44 7.52 -10.93 1.20
CA THR A 44 7.10 -9.93 0.20
C THR A 44 7.70 -8.57 0.53
N VAL A 45 7.60 -8.11 1.79
CA VAL A 45 8.22 -6.84 2.25
C VAL A 45 9.73 -6.84 1.96
N ARG A 46 10.43 -7.90 2.36
CA ARG A 46 11.89 -8.03 2.14
C ARG A 46 12.27 -7.99 0.66
N ARG A 47 11.51 -8.67 -0.18
CA ARG A 47 11.79 -8.76 -1.62
C ARG A 47 11.57 -7.44 -2.36
N LEU A 48 10.58 -6.65 -1.92
CA LEU A 48 10.20 -5.41 -2.57
C LEU A 48 10.93 -4.20 -2.02
N SER A 49 11.44 -4.27 -0.79
CA SER A 49 12.06 -3.14 -0.11
C SER A 49 13.55 -3.02 -0.45
N GLU A 50 14.05 -1.80 -0.36
CA GLU A 50 15.45 -1.39 -0.43
C GLU A 50 15.85 -0.63 0.84
N PRO A 51 17.12 -0.31 1.06
CA PRO A 51 17.55 0.51 2.18
C PRO A 51 16.79 1.85 2.20
N GLY A 52 16.30 2.23 3.39
CA GLY A 52 15.54 3.46 3.56
C GLY A 52 16.39 4.71 3.35
N GLY A 53 15.74 5.77 2.89
CA GLY A 53 16.31 7.11 2.78
C GLY A 53 15.72 8.06 3.82
N PHE A 54 16.14 9.32 3.74
CA PHE A 54 15.72 10.40 4.63
C PHE A 54 14.62 11.25 3.99
N PHE A 55 13.66 11.67 4.80
CA PHE A 55 12.75 12.75 4.49
C PHE A 55 12.58 13.65 5.73
N ASP A 56 12.28 14.94 5.53
CA ASP A 56 12.26 15.96 6.57
C ASP A 56 10.99 15.96 7.43
N SER A 57 10.46 14.78 7.76
CA SER A 57 9.26 14.63 8.59
C SER A 57 9.06 13.17 9.01
N ASP A 58 8.51 12.97 10.22
CA ASP A 58 7.97 11.65 10.62
C ASP A 58 6.71 11.29 9.82
N ASN A 59 5.98 12.29 9.32
CA ASN A 59 4.79 12.12 8.49
C ASN A 59 3.76 11.16 9.12
N LEU A 60 3.49 11.35 10.42
CA LEU A 60 2.57 10.49 11.17
C LEU A 60 1.15 10.53 10.64
N ILE A 61 0.75 11.71 10.16
CA ILE A 61 -0.53 11.95 9.47
C ILE A 61 -0.27 12.79 8.23
N SER A 62 -1.24 12.85 7.32
CA SER A 62 -1.16 13.67 6.11
C SER A 62 -1.08 15.16 6.42
N ASN A 63 -0.37 15.88 5.57
CA ASN A 63 -0.40 17.35 5.54
C ASN A 63 -1.36 17.91 4.47
N GLU A 64 -2.18 17.08 3.84
CA GLU A 64 -3.03 17.42 2.71
C GLU A 64 -4.47 17.64 3.18
N THR A 65 -4.91 18.90 3.23
CA THR A 65 -6.29 19.22 3.65
C THR A 65 -7.34 18.82 2.61
N SER A 66 -6.96 18.72 1.33
CA SER A 66 -7.89 18.43 0.22
C SER A 66 -7.90 16.96 -0.22
N TYR A 67 -7.31 16.04 0.56
CA TYR A 67 -7.05 14.68 0.10
C TYR A 67 -8.32 13.92 -0.37
N LEU A 68 -9.51 14.27 0.13
CA LEU A 68 -10.78 13.64 -0.27
C LEU A 68 -11.43 14.25 -1.52
N HIS A 69 -10.93 15.39 -2.04
CA HIS A 69 -11.57 16.09 -3.14
C HIS A 69 -11.63 15.31 -4.46
N VAL A 70 -10.84 14.26 -4.61
CA VAL A 70 -10.86 13.39 -5.81
C VAL A 70 -11.79 12.17 -5.65
N VAL A 71 -12.34 11.90 -4.47
CA VAL A 71 -13.06 10.65 -4.18
C VAL A 71 -14.31 10.51 -5.06
N ASN A 72 -15.10 11.58 -5.24
CA ASN A 72 -16.27 11.55 -6.12
C ASN A 72 -15.85 11.25 -7.56
N ARG A 73 -14.80 11.90 -8.03
CA ARG A 73 -14.29 11.71 -9.39
C ARG A 73 -13.73 10.30 -9.62
N LEU A 74 -13.12 9.67 -8.62
CA LEU A 74 -12.72 8.25 -8.68
C LEU A 74 -13.92 7.34 -8.95
N ARG A 75 -15.04 7.59 -8.28
CA ARG A 75 -16.30 6.86 -8.47
C ARG A 75 -16.87 7.08 -9.87
N ASP A 76 -16.98 8.34 -10.32
CA ASP A 76 -17.49 8.71 -11.65
C ASP A 76 -16.67 8.08 -12.79
N LEU A 77 -15.37 8.01 -12.62
CA LEU A 77 -14.45 7.39 -13.58
C LEU A 77 -14.47 5.86 -13.53
N GLY A 78 -15.21 5.26 -12.58
CA GLY A 78 -15.29 3.83 -12.38
C GLY A 78 -13.96 3.18 -12.01
N VAL A 79 -13.10 3.89 -11.26
CA VAL A 79 -11.81 3.38 -10.77
C VAL A 79 -12.10 2.42 -9.62
N THR A 80 -11.92 1.12 -9.84
CA THR A 80 -12.22 0.10 -8.84
C THR A 80 -11.38 -1.16 -9.03
N GLY A 81 -11.18 -1.92 -7.94
CA GLY A 81 -10.46 -3.21 -8.00
C GLY A 81 -8.97 -3.07 -8.27
N GLY A 82 -8.37 -4.10 -8.87
CA GLY A 82 -6.96 -4.11 -9.24
C GLY A 82 -5.99 -4.00 -8.07
N ALA A 83 -4.88 -3.31 -8.29
CA ALA A 83 -3.87 -3.01 -7.29
C ALA A 83 -3.78 -1.50 -7.05
N TYR A 84 -3.63 -1.11 -5.79
CA TYR A 84 -3.35 0.26 -5.36
C TYR A 84 -1.87 0.40 -4.98
N ILE A 85 -1.25 1.50 -5.36
CA ILE A 85 0.10 1.89 -4.91
C ILE A 85 -0.02 3.29 -4.32
N GLY A 86 0.48 3.50 -3.11
CA GLY A 86 0.39 4.81 -2.48
C GLY A 86 1.56 5.15 -1.57
N VAL A 87 1.85 6.45 -1.45
CA VAL A 87 2.92 7.02 -0.65
C VAL A 87 2.37 7.63 0.64
N GLY A 88 3.12 7.51 1.73
CA GLY A 88 2.82 8.19 2.98
C GLY A 88 1.88 7.44 3.92
N PRO A 89 1.25 8.14 4.88
CA PRO A 89 0.51 7.53 5.98
C PRO A 89 -0.92 7.05 5.60
N ASP A 90 -1.77 6.97 6.58
CA ASP A 90 -3.07 6.30 6.55
C ASP A 90 -4.18 7.01 5.75
N GLN A 91 -4.00 8.26 5.27
CA GLN A 91 -4.94 8.86 4.32
C GLN A 91 -5.14 7.99 3.07
N ASN A 92 -4.15 7.18 2.71
CA ASN A 92 -4.21 6.16 1.68
C ASN A 92 -5.39 5.19 1.87
N TYR A 93 -5.74 4.89 3.12
CA TYR A 93 -6.83 3.96 3.43
C TYR A 93 -8.19 4.49 2.97
N SER A 94 -8.36 5.82 2.88
CA SER A 94 -9.56 6.41 2.31
C SER A 94 -9.69 6.17 0.81
N TYR A 95 -8.59 6.27 0.06
CA TYR A 95 -8.56 5.90 -1.35
C TYR A 95 -8.75 4.39 -1.54
N ILE A 96 -8.11 3.57 -0.70
CA ILE A 96 -8.27 2.12 -0.70
C ILE A 96 -9.73 1.74 -0.45
N ALA A 97 -10.40 2.38 0.51
CA ALA A 97 -11.82 2.16 0.78
C ALA A 97 -12.72 2.58 -0.38
N ALA A 98 -12.39 3.67 -1.09
CA ALA A 98 -13.16 4.15 -2.25
C ALA A 98 -12.95 3.27 -3.50
N ILE A 99 -11.71 2.84 -3.77
CA ILE A 99 -11.31 2.08 -4.98
C ILE A 99 -11.55 0.58 -4.81
N ARG A 100 -11.52 0.06 -3.58
CA ARG A 100 -11.67 -1.36 -3.25
C ARG A 100 -10.70 -2.29 -4.00
N PRO A 101 -9.38 -2.02 -3.97
CA PRO A 101 -8.40 -2.86 -4.64
C PRO A 101 -8.30 -4.25 -3.98
N SER A 102 -7.84 -5.24 -4.72
CA SER A 102 -7.57 -6.58 -4.19
C SER A 102 -6.29 -6.65 -3.37
N ILE A 103 -5.39 -5.68 -3.57
CA ILE A 103 -4.11 -5.52 -2.86
C ILE A 103 -3.65 -4.07 -2.92
N ALA A 104 -2.96 -3.62 -1.87
CA ALA A 104 -2.37 -2.30 -1.79
C ALA A 104 -0.89 -2.38 -1.39
N PHE A 105 -0.05 -1.55 -2.00
CA PHE A 105 1.36 -1.41 -1.67
C PHE A 105 1.60 0.01 -1.17
N MET A 106 2.06 0.11 0.07
CA MET A 106 2.36 1.37 0.73
C MET A 106 3.86 1.61 0.61
N ILE A 107 4.28 2.39 -0.39
CA ILE A 107 5.69 2.64 -0.67
C ILE A 107 6.11 4.01 -0.16
N ASP A 108 7.20 4.08 0.57
CA ASP A 108 7.80 5.34 1.05
C ASP A 108 9.32 5.17 1.14
N ILE A 109 10.04 6.24 0.85
CA ILE A 109 11.50 6.26 0.99
C ILE A 109 11.96 6.01 2.43
N ARG A 110 11.12 6.37 3.43
CA ARG A 110 11.42 6.18 4.83
C ARG A 110 11.00 4.80 5.32
N ARG A 111 11.92 4.12 6.00
CA ARG A 111 11.60 2.89 6.72
C ARG A 111 10.51 3.11 7.78
N ASP A 112 10.52 4.25 8.43
CA ASP A 112 9.58 4.61 9.50
C ASP A 112 8.11 4.58 9.03
N ASN A 113 7.84 4.89 7.76
CA ASN A 113 6.50 4.75 7.19
C ASN A 113 6.06 3.28 7.10
N ALA A 114 6.96 2.37 6.71
CA ALA A 114 6.67 0.95 6.70
C ALA A 114 6.39 0.41 8.12
N LEU A 115 7.13 0.87 9.12
CA LEU A 115 6.91 0.55 10.53
C LEU A 115 5.55 1.05 11.01
N GLN A 116 5.14 2.24 10.59
CA GLN A 116 3.83 2.80 10.90
C GLN A 116 2.69 1.94 10.32
N HIS A 117 2.81 1.47 9.08
CA HIS A 117 1.82 0.59 8.49
C HIS A 117 1.78 -0.79 9.17
N LEU A 118 2.91 -1.32 9.65
CA LEU A 118 2.93 -2.53 10.49
C LEU A 118 2.24 -2.30 11.83
N LYS A 119 2.43 -1.13 12.47
CA LYS A 119 1.70 -0.72 13.68
C LYS A 119 0.19 -0.65 13.41
N TYR A 120 -0.23 0.00 12.32
CA TYR A 120 -1.65 0.02 11.94
C TYR A 120 -2.21 -1.37 11.73
N LYS A 121 -1.48 -2.25 11.03
CA LYS A 121 -1.89 -3.65 10.86
C LYS A 121 -2.14 -4.35 12.21
N ALA A 122 -1.27 -4.14 13.21
CA ALA A 122 -1.46 -4.70 14.54
C ALA A 122 -2.69 -4.13 15.26
N LEU A 123 -2.92 -2.82 15.15
CA LEU A 123 -4.11 -2.17 15.70
C LEU A 123 -5.40 -2.65 15.03
N PHE A 124 -5.43 -2.78 13.71
CA PHE A 124 -6.56 -3.36 12.98
C PHE A 124 -6.84 -4.79 13.45
N ALA A 125 -5.82 -5.64 13.54
CA ALA A 125 -5.98 -7.05 13.94
C ALA A 125 -6.54 -7.23 15.37
N ARG A 126 -6.38 -6.22 16.23
CA ARG A 126 -6.85 -6.21 17.62
C ARG A 126 -8.16 -5.48 17.82
N SER A 127 -8.78 -4.97 16.75
CA SER A 127 -9.95 -4.11 16.82
C SER A 127 -11.14 -4.76 16.11
N ARG A 128 -12.30 -4.78 16.78
CA ARG A 128 -13.55 -5.32 16.24
C ARG A 128 -14.28 -4.32 15.34
N ASN A 129 -14.08 -3.03 15.59
CA ASN A 129 -14.68 -1.93 14.87
C ASN A 129 -13.79 -0.68 14.93
N ARG A 130 -14.17 0.37 14.18
CA ARG A 130 -13.40 1.62 14.12
C ARG A 130 -13.31 2.36 15.45
N MET A 131 -14.28 2.20 16.31
CA MET A 131 -14.25 2.78 17.66
C MET A 131 -13.13 2.16 18.50
N GLU A 132 -13.06 0.84 18.55
CA GLU A 132 -11.98 0.13 19.25
C GLU A 132 -10.61 0.46 18.65
N PHE A 133 -10.53 0.54 17.30
CA PHE A 133 -9.30 0.93 16.61
C PHE A 133 -8.81 2.32 17.06
N LEU A 134 -9.69 3.31 17.11
CA LEU A 134 -9.36 4.68 17.52
C LEU A 134 -9.01 4.73 19.02
N CYS A 135 -9.73 4.01 19.86
CA CYS A 135 -9.39 3.93 21.29
C CYS A 135 -7.99 3.34 21.49
N ARG A 136 -7.64 2.24 20.81
CA ARG A 136 -6.30 1.64 20.89
C ARG A 136 -5.22 2.55 20.34
N LEU A 137 -5.46 3.18 19.18
CA LEU A 137 -4.53 4.12 18.57
C LEU A 137 -4.18 5.28 19.52
N MET A 138 -5.18 5.81 20.24
CA MET A 138 -5.04 6.98 21.11
C MET A 138 -4.90 6.64 22.60
N GLY A 139 -4.79 5.36 22.96
CA GLY A 139 -4.68 4.93 24.35
C GLY A 139 -5.89 5.29 25.22
N ARG A 140 -7.07 5.37 24.64
CA ARG A 140 -8.31 5.67 25.36
C ARG A 140 -8.98 4.38 25.84
N PRO A 141 -9.69 4.41 26.98
CA PRO A 141 -10.49 3.27 27.42
C PRO A 141 -11.60 2.96 26.41
N LEU A 142 -11.95 1.68 26.32
CA LEU A 142 -13.09 1.27 25.50
C LEU A 142 -14.40 1.68 26.17
N PRO A 143 -15.39 2.14 25.42
CA PRO A 143 -16.71 2.38 25.94
C PRO A 143 -17.40 1.07 26.33
N PRO A 144 -18.40 1.11 27.24
CA PRO A 144 -19.31 0.00 27.43
C PRO A 144 -19.98 -0.40 26.11
N ASP A 145 -20.36 -1.67 25.98
CA ASP A 145 -21.08 -2.19 24.80
C ASP A 145 -20.41 -1.84 23.47
N ILE A 146 -19.09 -2.03 23.38
CA ILE A 146 -18.25 -1.67 22.21
C ILE A 146 -18.85 -2.15 20.87
N ASP A 147 -19.57 -3.26 20.85
CA ASP A 147 -20.17 -3.82 19.64
C ASP A 147 -21.33 -2.97 19.08
N ARG A 148 -21.91 -2.06 19.89
CA ARG A 148 -22.94 -1.12 19.43
C ARG A 148 -22.34 0.13 18.76
N TRP A 149 -21.02 0.31 18.86
CA TRP A 149 -20.35 1.48 18.31
C TRP A 149 -20.07 1.40 16.80
N ASP A 150 -20.27 0.26 16.19
CA ASP A 150 -20.21 0.08 14.75
C ASP A 150 -21.24 0.95 13.98
N ARG A 151 -22.38 1.26 14.62
CA ARG A 151 -23.48 2.06 14.06
C ARG A 151 -23.43 3.53 14.46
N GLN A 152 -22.53 3.93 15.35
CA GLN A 152 -22.47 5.31 15.79
C GLN A 152 -21.87 6.22 14.70
N PRO A 153 -22.38 7.46 14.54
CA PRO A 153 -21.76 8.42 13.64
C PRO A 153 -20.36 8.79 14.14
N ILE A 154 -19.49 9.19 13.21
CA ILE A 154 -18.10 9.54 13.57
C ILE A 154 -18.05 10.65 14.65
N GLY A 155 -18.95 11.61 14.62
CA GLY A 155 -19.03 12.67 15.65
C GLY A 155 -19.20 12.14 17.07
N ALA A 156 -20.00 11.06 17.28
CA ALA A 156 -20.16 10.44 18.59
C ALA A 156 -18.86 9.75 19.05
N ILE A 157 -18.15 9.10 18.11
CA ILE A 157 -16.86 8.48 18.36
C ILE A 157 -15.83 9.54 18.80
N LEU A 158 -15.74 10.65 18.07
CA LEU A 158 -14.82 11.75 18.40
C LEU A 158 -15.15 12.37 19.76
N ALA A 159 -16.44 12.57 20.08
CA ALA A 159 -16.88 13.09 21.38
C ALA A 159 -16.47 12.16 22.53
N TRP A 160 -16.54 10.83 22.37
CA TRP A 160 -16.03 9.89 23.36
C TRP A 160 -14.51 10.05 23.54
N LEU A 161 -13.75 10.07 22.45
CA LEU A 161 -12.29 10.20 22.47
C LEU A 161 -11.84 11.50 23.18
N ASP A 162 -12.60 12.58 23.03
CA ASP A 162 -12.34 13.86 23.71
C ASP A 162 -12.60 13.77 25.22
N SER A 163 -13.65 13.08 25.63
CA SER A 163 -14.06 12.97 27.03
C SER A 163 -13.27 11.93 27.81
N ALA A 164 -12.77 10.88 27.13
CA ALA A 164 -12.10 9.75 27.76
C ALA A 164 -10.67 10.10 28.17
N ARG A 165 -10.33 9.87 29.44
CA ARG A 165 -8.97 10.10 29.96
C ARG A 165 -8.06 8.92 29.66
N VAL A 166 -6.79 9.20 29.36
CA VAL A 166 -5.77 8.16 29.21
C VAL A 166 -5.46 7.57 30.59
N ASP A 167 -5.49 6.24 30.69
CA ASP A 167 -4.85 5.52 31.77
C ASP A 167 -3.40 5.19 31.35
N PRO A 168 -2.37 5.75 32.01
CA PRO A 168 -0.99 5.54 31.62
C PRO A 168 -0.56 4.07 31.61
N ALA A 169 -1.06 3.26 32.56
CA ALA A 169 -0.72 1.87 32.66
C ALA A 169 -1.35 1.03 31.52
N ALA A 170 -2.62 1.33 31.20
CA ALA A 170 -3.31 0.69 30.07
C ALA A 170 -2.66 1.10 28.73
N ALA A 171 -2.32 2.37 28.56
CA ALA A 171 -1.63 2.88 27.39
C ALA A 171 -0.24 2.22 27.17
N ALA A 172 0.54 2.09 28.26
CA ALA A 172 1.83 1.40 28.20
C ALA A 172 1.67 -0.09 27.83
N ARG A 173 0.65 -0.76 28.36
CA ARG A 173 0.33 -2.15 27.99
C ARG A 173 -0.06 -2.26 26.52
N GLU A 174 -0.95 -1.38 26.04
CA GLU A 174 -1.39 -1.35 24.63
C GLU A 174 -0.21 -1.20 23.67
N ARG A 175 0.75 -0.29 23.96
CA ARG A 175 1.96 -0.12 23.13
C ARG A 175 2.80 -1.39 23.07
N ARG A 176 3.03 -2.06 24.23
CA ARG A 176 3.79 -3.32 24.28
C ARG A 176 3.11 -4.46 23.52
N GLU A 177 1.80 -4.61 23.69
CA GLU A 177 1.03 -5.65 22.98
C GLU A 177 0.98 -5.40 21.48
N THR A 178 0.89 -4.13 21.07
CA THR A 178 0.96 -3.74 19.65
C THR A 178 2.33 -4.07 19.06
N LEU A 179 3.44 -3.73 19.77
CA LEU A 179 4.79 -4.07 19.32
C LEU A 179 5.00 -5.59 19.23
N ALA A 180 4.58 -6.35 20.23
CA ALA A 180 4.70 -7.81 20.23
C ALA A 180 3.98 -8.44 19.01
N LEU A 181 2.80 -7.90 18.67
CA LEU A 181 2.08 -8.37 17.49
C LEU A 181 2.80 -7.98 16.18
N VAL A 182 3.39 -6.78 16.09
CA VAL A 182 4.21 -6.39 14.95
C VAL A 182 5.40 -7.33 14.76
N GLU A 183 6.09 -7.69 15.84
CA GLU A 183 7.21 -8.64 15.82
C GLU A 183 6.80 -10.01 15.28
N SER A 184 5.59 -10.46 15.62
CA SER A 184 5.05 -11.75 15.17
C SER A 184 4.80 -11.82 13.64
N TYR A 185 4.80 -10.70 12.93
CA TYR A 185 4.65 -10.69 11.47
C TYR A 185 5.92 -11.14 10.72
N GLY A 186 7.05 -11.33 11.44
CA GLY A 186 8.29 -11.85 10.88
C GLY A 186 9.05 -10.89 9.97
N VAL A 187 8.64 -9.62 9.90
CA VAL A 187 9.42 -8.57 9.24
C VAL A 187 10.59 -8.24 10.15
N PRO A 188 11.86 -8.31 9.67
CA PRO A 188 13.02 -8.02 10.51
C PRO A 188 12.96 -6.60 11.09
N LEU A 189 13.12 -6.50 12.42
CA LEU A 189 13.14 -5.24 13.14
C LEU A 189 14.44 -5.15 13.95
N ASP A 190 15.14 -4.04 13.83
CA ASP A 190 16.25 -3.69 14.73
C ASP A 190 15.76 -2.96 15.99
N THR A 191 16.68 -2.54 16.85
CA THR A 191 16.34 -1.81 18.09
C THR A 191 15.68 -0.46 17.77
N ARG A 192 16.20 0.29 16.81
CA ARG A 192 15.67 1.58 16.39
C ARG A 192 14.26 1.46 15.82
N ASP A 193 13.98 0.39 15.07
CA ASP A 193 12.64 0.11 14.53
C ASP A 193 11.61 -0.05 15.64
N ARG A 194 11.95 -0.81 16.71
CA ARG A 194 11.10 -1.02 17.88
C ARG A 194 10.83 0.29 18.62
N GLU A 195 11.89 1.07 18.85
CA GLU A 195 11.78 2.40 19.46
C GLU A 195 10.91 3.32 18.63
N THR A 196 11.05 3.30 17.31
CA THR A 196 10.23 4.12 16.40
C THR A 196 8.75 3.73 16.47
N ILE A 197 8.42 2.43 16.48
CA ILE A 197 7.03 1.95 16.60
C ILE A 197 6.43 2.42 17.93
N LEU A 198 7.16 2.29 19.04
CA LEU A 198 6.70 2.71 20.36
C LEU A 198 6.52 4.23 20.43
N ARG A 199 7.48 5.00 19.94
CA ARG A 199 7.44 6.46 19.89
C ARG A 199 6.26 6.95 19.04
N PHE A 200 6.05 6.39 17.87
CA PHE A 200 4.91 6.76 17.02
C PHE A 200 3.57 6.48 17.69
N HIS A 201 3.45 5.34 18.38
CA HIS A 201 2.21 5.04 19.10
C HIS A 201 2.01 6.00 20.28
N GLU A 202 3.08 6.32 21.01
CA GLU A 202 3.04 7.29 22.11
C GLU A 202 2.60 8.68 21.65
N GLU A 203 3.06 9.11 20.47
CA GLU A 203 2.70 10.40 19.88
C GLU A 203 1.19 10.48 19.60
N PHE A 204 0.60 9.43 19.03
CA PHE A 204 -0.86 9.34 18.84
C PHE A 204 -1.62 9.36 20.17
N MET A 205 -1.10 8.71 21.22
CA MET A 205 -1.73 8.70 22.54
C MET A 205 -1.66 10.05 23.23
N ARG A 206 -0.54 10.75 23.09
CA ARG A 206 -0.29 12.04 23.70
C ARG A 206 -1.11 13.14 23.07
N GLU A 207 -1.04 13.26 21.74
CA GLU A 207 -1.69 14.34 20.99
C GLU A 207 -3.15 14.03 20.65
N GLY A 208 -3.51 12.75 20.55
CA GLY A 208 -4.86 12.30 20.21
C GLY A 208 -5.37 12.93 18.90
N LEU A 209 -6.56 13.47 18.93
CA LEU A 209 -7.22 14.10 17.76
C LEU A 209 -6.54 15.41 17.32
N GLU A 210 -5.73 16.03 18.16
CA GLU A 210 -5.02 17.28 17.86
C GLU A 210 -3.63 17.03 17.26
N LEU A 211 -3.22 15.77 17.07
CA LEU A 211 -1.99 15.42 16.37
C LEU A 211 -1.95 16.11 15.00
N ARG A 212 -0.83 16.81 14.73
CA ARG A 212 -0.62 17.54 13.47
C ARG A 212 0.62 17.04 12.74
N PHE A 213 0.61 17.23 11.43
CA PHE A 213 1.83 17.05 10.64
C PHE A 213 2.94 17.97 11.16
N SER A 214 4.15 17.46 11.29
CA SER A 214 5.34 18.21 11.67
C SER A 214 6.51 17.91 10.74
N SER A 215 7.42 18.88 10.61
CA SER A 215 8.67 18.77 9.88
C SER A 215 9.81 19.15 10.79
N PHE A 216 10.95 18.45 10.68
CA PHE A 216 12.11 18.68 11.56
C PHE A 216 12.79 20.05 11.36
N ARG A 217 12.64 20.63 10.16
CA ARG A 217 13.32 21.87 9.76
C ARG A 217 12.42 23.09 9.59
N ARG A 218 11.12 22.90 9.75
CA ARG A 218 10.13 23.97 9.54
C ARG A 218 9.27 24.10 10.78
N SER A 219 9.05 25.34 11.24
CA SER A 219 8.07 25.58 12.28
C SER A 219 6.71 25.07 11.86
N ASN A 220 5.98 24.46 12.80
CA ASN A 220 4.60 24.05 12.59
C ASN A 220 3.78 25.27 12.15
N SER A 221 3.34 25.30 10.90
CA SER A 221 2.39 26.30 10.47
C SER A 221 1.01 25.85 10.91
N GLY A 222 0.21 26.73 11.49
CA GLY A 222 -1.20 26.48 11.84
C GLY A 222 -2.06 26.06 10.64
N MET A 223 -1.50 26.04 9.42
CA MET A 223 -2.14 25.61 8.18
C MET A 223 -2.25 24.08 8.03
N TYR A 224 -1.41 23.30 8.73
CA TYR A 224 -1.49 21.85 8.62
C TYR A 224 -2.69 21.29 9.37
N PRO A 225 -3.40 20.30 8.78
CA PRO A 225 -4.58 19.72 9.42
C PRO A 225 -4.20 18.98 10.70
N SER A 226 -5.14 18.90 11.65
CA SER A 226 -5.08 17.94 12.73
C SER A 226 -5.64 16.59 12.27
N LEU A 227 -5.40 15.54 13.06
CA LEU A 227 -6.02 14.23 12.82
C LEU A 227 -7.57 14.34 12.82
N ARG A 228 -8.13 15.16 13.73
CA ARG A 228 -9.57 15.49 13.72
C ARG A 228 -10.01 16.04 12.37
N THR A 229 -9.29 17.03 11.85
CA THR A 229 -9.60 17.64 10.54
C THR A 229 -9.60 16.60 9.44
N LEU A 230 -8.58 15.72 9.39
CA LEU A 230 -8.50 14.67 8.37
C LEU A 230 -9.64 13.64 8.48
N ILE A 231 -10.02 13.26 9.70
CA ILE A 231 -11.11 12.30 9.92
C ILE A 231 -12.47 12.89 9.47
N THR A 232 -12.68 14.18 9.72
CA THR A 232 -13.96 14.86 9.45
C THR A 232 -14.01 15.62 8.13
N GLU A 233 -12.90 15.56 7.35
CA GLU A 233 -12.83 16.20 6.03
C GLU A 233 -13.95 15.70 5.11
N ARG A 234 -14.42 16.60 4.28
CA ARG A 234 -15.49 16.32 3.32
C ARG A 234 -14.96 16.27 1.90
N ASP A 235 -15.55 15.41 1.10
CA ASP A 235 -15.35 15.42 -0.33
C ASP A 235 -16.11 16.58 -1.02
N LEU A 236 -15.96 16.74 -2.32
CA LEU A 236 -16.61 17.83 -3.07
C LEU A 236 -18.15 17.72 -3.15
N ALA A 237 -18.72 16.57 -2.77
CA ALA A 237 -20.18 16.43 -2.60
C ALA A 237 -20.66 16.77 -1.18
N GLY A 238 -19.73 17.13 -0.29
CA GLY A 238 -20.04 17.46 1.10
C GLY A 238 -20.13 16.25 2.03
N GLU A 239 -19.75 15.05 1.58
CA GLU A 239 -19.82 13.83 2.35
C GLU A 239 -18.48 13.54 3.06
N MET A 240 -18.54 13.01 4.28
CA MET A 240 -17.36 12.54 5.00
C MET A 240 -16.90 11.19 4.42
N SER A 241 -15.89 11.21 3.58
CA SER A 241 -15.37 10.04 2.82
C SER A 241 -14.06 9.47 3.35
N SER A 242 -13.63 9.86 4.57
CA SER A 242 -12.51 9.22 5.26
C SER A 242 -12.81 7.74 5.54
N TYR A 243 -11.79 6.87 5.53
CA TYR A 243 -11.97 5.46 5.91
C TYR A 243 -12.47 5.27 7.35
N LEU A 244 -12.30 6.28 8.21
CA LEU A 244 -12.82 6.30 9.59
C LEU A 244 -14.25 6.89 9.68
N ALA A 245 -14.76 7.53 8.62
CA ALA A 245 -16.08 8.13 8.64
C ALA A 245 -17.21 7.09 8.66
N SER A 246 -16.99 5.90 8.09
CA SER A 246 -17.97 4.81 8.11
C SER A 246 -17.36 3.49 8.55
N GLU A 247 -18.16 2.66 9.21
CA GLU A 247 -17.74 1.31 9.61
C GLU A 247 -17.47 0.42 8.40
N GLU A 248 -18.22 0.58 7.32
CA GLU A 248 -18.03 -0.19 6.09
C GLU A 248 -16.66 0.08 5.45
N ALA A 249 -16.27 1.35 5.36
CA ALA A 249 -14.96 1.74 4.83
C ALA A 249 -13.81 1.21 5.70
N TRP A 250 -13.94 1.32 7.02
CA TRP A 250 -12.98 0.79 7.98
C TRP A 250 -12.86 -0.74 7.87
N ARG A 251 -13.98 -1.47 7.80
CA ARG A 251 -13.99 -2.94 7.67
C ARG A 251 -13.33 -3.41 6.39
N PHE A 252 -13.52 -2.71 5.28
CA PHE A 252 -12.83 -3.06 4.05
C PHE A 252 -11.30 -3.00 4.21
N VAL A 253 -10.78 -1.95 4.85
CA VAL A 253 -9.34 -1.80 5.13
C VAL A 253 -8.88 -2.86 6.14
N HIS A 254 -9.66 -3.10 7.20
CA HIS A 254 -9.42 -4.17 8.16
C HIS A 254 -9.25 -5.53 7.48
N ASP A 255 -10.16 -5.90 6.58
CA ASP A 255 -10.14 -7.17 5.87
C ASP A 255 -8.92 -7.31 4.95
N LEU A 256 -8.46 -6.22 4.33
CA LEU A 256 -7.21 -6.24 3.57
C LEU A 256 -6.01 -6.47 4.48
N HIS A 257 -5.96 -5.83 5.66
CA HIS A 257 -4.92 -6.07 6.65
C HIS A 257 -4.93 -7.51 7.17
N ALA A 258 -6.10 -8.06 7.49
CA ALA A 258 -6.27 -9.44 7.97
C ALA A 258 -5.75 -10.46 6.95
N ARG A 259 -5.95 -10.19 5.65
CA ARG A 259 -5.50 -11.06 4.54
C ARG A 259 -4.09 -10.76 4.04
N ASN A 260 -3.29 -9.94 4.73
CA ASN A 260 -1.97 -9.48 4.29
C ASN A 260 -2.00 -8.86 2.87
N ARG A 261 -3.03 -8.06 2.58
CA ARG A 261 -3.21 -7.40 1.29
C ARG A 261 -2.83 -5.92 1.31
N ILE A 262 -2.46 -5.37 2.46
CA ILE A 262 -1.77 -4.07 2.57
C ILE A 262 -0.33 -4.37 2.92
N ILE A 263 0.56 -4.09 1.98
CA ILE A 263 1.98 -4.47 2.04
C ILE A 263 2.82 -3.20 2.12
N PRO A 264 3.49 -2.93 3.25
CA PRO A 264 4.42 -1.82 3.34
C PRO A 264 5.71 -2.14 2.57
N VAL A 265 6.25 -1.15 1.88
CA VAL A 265 7.47 -1.25 1.08
C VAL A 265 8.34 -0.04 1.37
N VAL A 266 9.59 -0.28 1.75
CA VAL A 266 10.59 0.79 1.83
C VAL A 266 11.18 0.98 0.45
N GLY A 267 11.03 2.17 -0.14
CA GLY A 267 11.54 2.40 -1.48
C GLY A 267 11.43 3.84 -1.97
N ASN A 268 12.40 4.20 -2.79
CA ASN A 268 12.42 5.46 -3.50
C ASN A 268 11.63 5.32 -4.82
N LEU A 269 10.68 6.20 -5.08
CA LEU A 269 9.91 6.19 -6.34
C LEU A 269 10.79 6.39 -7.58
N ALA A 270 11.92 7.08 -7.44
CA ALA A 270 12.93 7.25 -8.48
C ALA A 270 14.14 6.30 -8.30
N GLY A 271 14.01 5.29 -7.42
CA GLY A 271 15.04 4.28 -7.15
C GLY A 271 15.13 3.20 -8.22
N GLU A 272 16.13 2.35 -8.07
CA GLU A 272 16.44 1.31 -9.06
C GLU A 272 15.92 -0.08 -8.66
N HIS A 273 15.41 -0.25 -7.42
CA HIS A 273 14.98 -1.54 -6.91
C HIS A 273 13.49 -1.60 -6.58
N ALA A 274 13.03 -0.87 -5.58
CA ALA A 274 11.70 -1.09 -4.99
C ALA A 274 10.55 -0.93 -6.00
N PHE A 275 10.56 0.15 -6.77
CA PHE A 275 9.49 0.43 -7.71
C PHE A 275 9.53 -0.51 -8.95
N PRO A 276 10.68 -0.81 -9.57
CA PRO A 276 10.78 -1.88 -10.58
C PRO A 276 10.42 -3.28 -10.06
N ALA A 277 10.82 -3.63 -8.84
CA ALA A 277 10.46 -4.90 -8.21
C ALA A 277 8.95 -5.01 -8.00
N LEU A 278 8.30 -3.92 -7.62
CA LEU A 278 6.84 -3.84 -7.49
C LEU A 278 6.14 -4.06 -8.84
N ALA A 279 6.64 -3.44 -9.92
CA ALA A 279 6.11 -3.69 -11.26
C ALA A 279 6.22 -5.15 -11.68
N SER A 280 7.32 -5.81 -11.34
CA SER A 280 7.56 -7.24 -11.58
C SER A 280 6.63 -8.12 -10.73
N GLU A 281 6.42 -7.76 -9.46
CA GLU A 281 5.51 -8.44 -8.55
C GLU A 281 4.06 -8.42 -9.08
N LEU A 282 3.60 -7.26 -9.54
CA LEU A 282 2.27 -7.08 -10.10
C LEU A 282 2.06 -7.96 -11.34
N ARG A 283 3.04 -7.99 -12.25
CA ARG A 283 2.99 -8.87 -13.43
C ARG A 283 2.95 -10.35 -13.04
N ALA A 284 3.80 -10.76 -12.09
CA ALA A 284 3.84 -12.13 -11.61
C ALA A 284 2.50 -12.58 -10.99
N ARG A 285 1.79 -11.64 -10.34
CA ARG A 285 0.45 -11.85 -9.77
C ARG A 285 -0.67 -11.67 -10.81
N ARG A 286 -0.38 -11.30 -12.04
CA ARG A 286 -1.34 -10.95 -13.09
C ARG A 286 -2.31 -9.84 -12.65
N LEU A 287 -1.82 -8.88 -11.87
CA LEU A 287 -2.57 -7.75 -11.38
C LEU A 287 -2.26 -6.50 -12.20
N ARG A 288 -3.27 -5.67 -12.40
CA ARG A 288 -3.14 -4.34 -13.01
C ARG A 288 -3.31 -3.27 -11.94
N VAL A 289 -2.57 -2.17 -12.08
CA VAL A 289 -2.67 -1.01 -11.20
C VAL A 289 -3.92 -0.22 -11.58
N SER A 290 -4.80 0.01 -10.63
CA SER A 290 -5.98 0.88 -10.78
C SER A 290 -5.71 2.31 -10.30
N ALA A 291 -4.83 2.49 -9.30
CA ALA A 291 -4.42 3.82 -8.86
C ALA A 291 -2.98 3.83 -8.34
N LEU A 292 -2.28 4.92 -8.67
CA LEU A 292 -0.99 5.31 -8.11
C LEU A 292 -1.17 6.66 -7.39
N TYR A 293 -1.01 6.68 -6.07
CA TYR A 293 -1.01 7.92 -5.30
C TYR A 293 0.43 8.31 -4.94
N THR A 294 0.85 9.47 -5.42
CA THR A 294 2.21 9.98 -5.26
C THR A 294 2.33 11.07 -4.19
N SER A 295 1.19 11.52 -3.61
CA SER A 295 1.19 12.67 -2.72
C SER A 295 1.82 13.89 -3.42
N ASN A 296 2.66 14.64 -2.73
CA ASN A 296 3.48 15.71 -3.30
C ASN A 296 4.94 15.28 -3.56
N ALA A 297 5.22 13.97 -3.57
CA ALA A 297 6.58 13.47 -3.78
C ALA A 297 7.16 13.87 -5.14
N GLU A 298 6.31 13.96 -6.18
CA GLU A 298 6.74 14.37 -7.52
C GLU A 298 7.39 15.76 -7.55
N MET A 299 6.98 16.68 -6.68
CA MET A 299 7.61 18.00 -6.55
C MET A 299 9.07 17.89 -6.10
N TYR A 300 9.34 17.04 -5.12
CA TYR A 300 10.70 16.80 -4.62
C TYR A 300 11.54 16.08 -5.66
N ILE A 301 10.98 15.04 -6.28
CA ILE A 301 11.63 14.27 -7.36
C ILE A 301 11.99 15.17 -8.54
N TRP A 302 11.10 16.10 -8.88
CA TRP A 302 11.36 17.11 -9.93
C TRP A 302 12.49 18.05 -9.53
N ARG A 303 12.39 18.67 -8.37
CA ARG A 303 13.41 19.59 -7.83
C ARG A 303 14.81 18.96 -7.81
N ASP A 304 14.89 17.68 -7.47
CA ASP A 304 16.13 16.95 -7.32
C ASP A 304 16.63 16.38 -8.69
N GLY A 305 15.97 16.71 -9.82
CA GLY A 305 16.34 16.27 -11.17
C GLY A 305 16.10 14.79 -11.46
N LEU A 306 15.34 14.11 -10.60
CA LEU A 306 15.11 12.66 -10.69
C LEU A 306 13.82 12.29 -11.41
N PHE A 307 13.04 13.28 -11.86
CA PHE A 307 11.75 13.03 -12.51
C PHE A 307 11.84 12.10 -13.73
N PRO A 308 12.86 12.18 -14.61
CA PRO A 308 12.99 11.23 -15.71
C PRO A 308 13.12 9.77 -15.24
N LYS A 309 13.86 9.50 -14.16
CA LYS A 309 13.97 8.15 -13.58
C LYS A 309 12.60 7.66 -13.08
N PHE A 310 11.92 8.49 -12.31
CA PHE A 310 10.57 8.21 -11.81
C PHE A 310 9.59 7.92 -12.97
N ALA A 311 9.49 8.82 -13.94
CA ALA A 311 8.56 8.68 -15.05
C ALA A 311 8.85 7.43 -15.90
N ASN A 312 10.13 7.13 -16.17
CA ASN A 312 10.54 5.91 -16.86
C ASN A 312 10.10 4.64 -16.11
N THR A 313 10.11 4.65 -14.78
CA THR A 313 9.64 3.52 -13.98
C THR A 313 8.11 3.46 -13.99
N VAL A 314 7.41 4.60 -13.84
CA VAL A 314 5.95 4.66 -13.87
C VAL A 314 5.38 4.08 -15.15
N VAL A 315 5.97 4.39 -16.31
CA VAL A 315 5.50 3.87 -17.62
C VAL A 315 5.67 2.36 -17.78
N THR A 316 6.40 1.71 -16.88
CA THR A 316 6.53 0.23 -16.84
C THR A 316 5.46 -0.46 -16.02
N LEU A 317 4.70 0.27 -15.21
CA LEU A 317 3.64 -0.30 -14.40
C LEU A 317 2.52 -0.88 -15.29
N PRO A 318 1.95 -2.03 -14.92
CA PRO A 318 0.85 -2.63 -15.68
C PRO A 318 -0.48 -1.96 -15.32
N PHE A 319 -0.68 -0.72 -15.77
CA PHE A 319 -1.93 0.00 -15.55
C PHE A 319 -3.12 -0.66 -16.24
N ASP A 320 -4.29 -0.60 -15.62
CA ASP A 320 -5.55 -0.87 -16.32
C ASP A 320 -6.01 0.35 -17.15
N GLU A 321 -7.07 0.18 -17.94
CA GLU A 321 -7.54 1.24 -18.85
C GLU A 321 -8.13 2.44 -18.12
N ARG A 322 -8.65 2.24 -16.90
CA ARG A 322 -9.26 3.27 -16.05
C ARG A 322 -8.29 3.81 -15.01
N ALA A 323 -7.06 3.29 -15.00
CA ALA A 323 -6.07 3.65 -14.00
C ALA A 323 -5.81 5.15 -13.91
N VAL A 324 -5.59 5.60 -12.69
CA VAL A 324 -5.33 7.02 -12.40
C VAL A 324 -4.06 7.20 -11.60
N ILE A 325 -3.46 8.38 -11.75
CA ILE A 325 -2.45 8.91 -10.83
C ILE A 325 -3.12 9.99 -10.01
N ILE A 326 -3.06 9.84 -8.68
CA ILE A 326 -3.53 10.82 -7.71
C ILE A 326 -2.30 11.53 -7.16
N ARG A 327 -2.31 12.86 -7.16
CA ARG A 327 -1.19 13.66 -6.65
C ARG A 327 -1.67 14.90 -5.92
N SER A 328 -0.80 15.48 -5.12
CA SER A 328 -1.09 16.70 -4.36
C SER A 328 -0.20 17.83 -4.81
N TYR A 329 -0.82 18.94 -5.17
CA TYR A 329 -0.14 20.19 -5.45
C TYR A 329 -0.28 21.12 -4.25
N PHE A 330 0.82 21.76 -3.84
CA PHE A 330 0.85 22.77 -2.79
C PHE A 330 1.19 24.12 -3.41
N ASP A 331 0.31 25.07 -3.25
CA ASP A 331 0.50 26.44 -3.73
C ASP A 331 1.54 27.17 -2.88
N ARG A 332 2.82 26.89 -3.15
CA ARG A 332 3.96 27.53 -2.45
C ARG A 332 4.69 28.57 -3.28
N SER A 333 4.40 28.59 -4.59
CA SER A 333 5.12 29.44 -5.56
C SER A 333 4.35 30.68 -5.97
N GLY A 334 3.24 30.99 -5.31
CA GLY A 334 2.36 32.11 -5.67
C GLY A 334 1.48 31.84 -6.90
N THR A 335 1.56 30.64 -7.49
CA THR A 335 0.66 30.24 -8.59
C THR A 335 -0.47 29.42 -8.04
N ARG A 336 -1.63 30.04 -7.88
CA ARG A 336 -2.83 29.33 -7.44
C ARG A 336 -3.28 28.34 -8.53
N HIS A 337 -3.44 27.08 -8.16
CA HIS A 337 -3.95 26.08 -9.08
C HIS A 337 -5.43 26.38 -9.44
N PRO A 338 -5.87 26.22 -10.72
CA PRO A 338 -7.27 26.47 -11.10
C PRO A 338 -8.31 25.65 -10.33
N LEU A 339 -7.95 24.48 -9.84
CA LEU A 339 -8.80 23.59 -9.03
C LEU A 339 -8.68 23.85 -7.51
N ALA A 340 -8.01 24.91 -7.08
CA ALA A 340 -7.85 25.23 -5.67
C ALA A 340 -9.19 25.59 -5.04
N VAL A 341 -9.53 24.90 -3.95
CA VAL A 341 -10.73 25.16 -3.15
C VAL A 341 -10.36 26.13 -2.01
N SER A 342 -11.23 27.10 -1.75
CA SER A 342 -10.99 28.07 -0.65
C SER A 342 -10.92 27.36 0.69
N GLY A 343 -10.01 27.78 1.54
CA GLY A 343 -9.76 27.15 2.85
C GLY A 343 -8.80 25.96 2.82
N HIS A 344 -8.39 25.50 1.64
CA HIS A 344 -7.42 24.42 1.48
C HIS A 344 -6.14 24.96 0.84
N PHE A 345 -4.99 24.59 1.38
CA PHE A 345 -3.67 24.98 0.85
C PHE A 345 -3.02 23.88 0.01
N SER A 346 -3.64 22.71 -0.05
CA SER A 346 -3.31 21.64 -1.00
C SER A 346 -4.43 21.47 -2.04
N VAL A 347 -4.08 21.03 -3.23
CA VAL A 347 -5.02 20.67 -4.30
C VAL A 347 -4.78 19.23 -4.67
N GLN A 348 -5.82 18.44 -4.58
CA GLN A 348 -5.75 17.04 -4.99
C GLN A 348 -6.10 16.94 -6.47
N LEU A 349 -5.24 16.27 -7.21
CA LEU A 349 -5.31 16.15 -8.66
C LEU A 349 -5.48 14.70 -9.07
N LEU A 350 -6.23 14.48 -10.15
CA LEU A 350 -6.49 13.17 -10.70
C LEU A 350 -6.16 13.15 -12.19
N GLN A 351 -5.21 12.32 -12.61
CA GLN A 351 -4.81 12.17 -14.01
C GLN A 351 -5.02 10.72 -14.46
N ARG A 352 -5.54 10.52 -15.68
CA ARG A 352 -5.50 9.18 -16.30
C ARG A 352 -4.06 8.72 -16.46
N ALA A 353 -3.74 7.51 -15.97
CA ALA A 353 -2.39 6.97 -16.09
C ALA A 353 -1.95 6.80 -17.55
N GLY A 354 -2.88 6.42 -18.44
CA GLY A 354 -2.63 6.34 -19.87
C GLY A 354 -2.22 7.68 -20.50
N ASP A 355 -2.80 8.81 -20.02
CA ASP A 355 -2.42 10.14 -20.48
C ASP A 355 -1.01 10.51 -20.05
N PHE A 356 -0.67 10.23 -18.79
CA PHE A 356 0.70 10.43 -18.31
C PHE A 356 1.70 9.65 -19.17
N VAL A 357 1.43 8.36 -19.43
CA VAL A 357 2.31 7.49 -20.24
C VAL A 357 2.49 8.04 -21.65
N ARG A 358 1.41 8.47 -22.31
CA ARG A 358 1.48 9.03 -23.67
C ARG A 358 2.30 10.31 -23.70
N ARG A 359 2.03 11.25 -22.80
CA ARG A 359 2.70 12.56 -22.74
C ARG A 359 4.17 12.44 -22.37
N TRP A 360 4.50 11.54 -21.45
CA TRP A 360 5.90 11.27 -21.14
C TRP A 360 6.66 10.76 -22.37
N ARG A 361 6.11 9.78 -23.08
CA ARG A 361 6.71 9.24 -24.30
C ARG A 361 6.82 10.24 -25.45
N ALA A 362 5.90 11.19 -25.52
CA ALA A 362 5.93 12.29 -26.50
C ALA A 362 6.90 13.42 -26.11
N GLY A 363 7.45 13.44 -24.91
CA GLY A 363 8.32 14.51 -24.42
C GLY A 363 7.58 15.79 -24.04
N ASP A 364 6.27 15.70 -23.76
CA ASP A 364 5.41 16.84 -23.45
C ASP A 364 5.47 17.28 -21.97
N LEU A 365 6.04 16.46 -21.08
CA LEU A 365 6.19 16.78 -19.66
C LEU A 365 7.57 17.38 -19.40
N ARG A 366 7.72 18.68 -19.64
CA ARG A 366 9.01 19.41 -19.59
C ARG A 366 9.19 20.21 -18.32
N THR A 367 8.11 20.55 -17.64
CA THR A 367 8.09 21.31 -16.40
C THR A 367 7.22 20.58 -15.36
N TYR A 368 7.42 20.90 -14.09
CA TYR A 368 6.54 20.37 -13.03
C TYR A 368 5.08 20.81 -13.25
N TRP A 369 4.87 22.03 -13.82
CA TRP A 369 3.53 22.49 -14.14
C TRP A 369 2.85 21.63 -15.21
N ASP A 370 3.58 21.14 -16.21
CA ASP A 370 3.02 20.23 -17.22
C ASP A 370 2.47 18.94 -16.61
N VAL A 371 3.03 18.52 -15.45
CA VAL A 371 2.60 17.32 -14.72
C VAL A 371 1.34 17.62 -13.91
N VAL A 372 1.30 18.75 -13.20
CA VAL A 372 0.24 19.07 -12.23
C VAL A 372 -0.93 19.85 -12.83
N SER A 373 -0.78 20.48 -13.99
CA SER A 373 -1.86 21.19 -14.68
C SER A 373 -2.88 20.26 -15.35
N LEU A 374 -2.59 18.96 -15.40
CA LEU A 374 -3.43 17.97 -16.06
C LEU A 374 -4.34 17.30 -15.04
N ASP A 375 -5.60 17.53 -15.17
CA ASP A 375 -6.62 16.79 -14.44
C ASP A 375 -7.44 15.90 -15.39
N ALA A 376 -7.94 14.78 -14.89
CA ALA A 376 -8.83 13.93 -15.65
C ALA A 376 -10.21 14.61 -15.73
N ARG A 377 -10.50 15.19 -16.86
CA ARG A 377 -11.81 15.75 -17.18
C ARG A 377 -12.80 14.66 -17.57
#